data_fb3ca5f941c8270c4e6d5b9acbdcdea0
#
_entry.id   fb3ca5f941c8270c4e6d5b9acbdcdea0
#
_cell.length_a   1.000
_cell.length_b   1.000
_cell.length_c   1.000
_cell.angle_alpha   90.00
_cell.angle_beta   90.00
_cell.angle_gamma   90.00
#
_symmetry.space_group_name_H-M   'P 1'
#
loop_
_entity.id
_entity.type
_entity.pdbx_description
1 polymer ?
#
loop_
_entity_poly.entity_id
_entity_poly.type
_entity_poly.pdbx_seq_one_letter_code
_entity_poly.pdbx_strand_id
1 'polypeptide(L)'
;MVKIGGVFVCLLIVAMDIVAGILGIEAELEQNKVKQLRLWIFECREPSHPAFKLGMGAAALLVLAHVISNLLGGCNNCICSQDELQKAPPNRQLSLACLVFTWVILAVGLSMLVIGTWSNHKSGASCGFTHHHFLSIGGILCFVHGLFCVAYYITATSTD
;
A
#
# COMPACT_ATOMS: atom_id res chain seq x y z
N MET A 1 9.25 9.65 -25.13
CA MET A 1 8.60 8.41 -25.60
C MET A 1 8.62 7.40 -24.47
N VAL A 2 7.47 6.97 -24.01
CA VAL A 2 7.40 5.85 -23.05
C VAL A 2 7.78 4.58 -23.82
N LYS A 3 8.93 3.99 -23.50
CA LYS A 3 9.35 2.72 -24.11
C LYS A 3 8.33 1.63 -23.75
N ILE A 4 8.06 0.69 -24.66
CA ILE A 4 7.11 -0.42 -24.46
C ILE A 4 7.34 -1.12 -23.12
N GLY A 5 8.58 -1.28 -22.69
CA GLY A 5 8.94 -1.80 -21.39
C GLY A 5 8.41 -0.97 -20.21
N GLY A 6 8.39 0.37 -20.34
CA GLY A 6 7.86 1.26 -19.32
C GLY A 6 6.35 1.13 -19.13
N VAL A 7 5.60 0.97 -20.21
CA VAL A 7 4.15 0.72 -20.13
C VAL A 7 3.88 -0.60 -19.41
N PHE A 8 4.64 -1.64 -19.72
CA PHE A 8 4.50 -2.94 -19.06
C PHE A 8 4.77 -2.85 -17.56
N VAL A 9 5.80 -2.12 -17.15
CA VAL A 9 6.12 -1.89 -15.73
C VAL A 9 5.00 -1.14 -15.02
N CYS A 10 4.46 -0.07 -15.62
CA CYS A 10 3.32 0.66 -15.05
C CYS A 10 2.09 -0.24 -14.89
N LEU A 11 1.77 -1.06 -15.90
CA LEU A 11 0.66 -2.00 -15.83
C LEU A 11 0.86 -3.07 -14.75
N LEU A 12 2.10 -3.56 -14.58
CA LEU A 12 2.44 -4.52 -13.54
C LEU A 12 2.24 -3.92 -12.14
N ILE A 13 2.74 -2.70 -11.89
CA ILE A 13 2.59 -2.00 -10.61
C ILE A 13 1.11 -1.79 -10.30
N VAL A 14 0.35 -1.26 -11.26
CA VAL A 14 -1.10 -1.03 -11.11
C VAL A 14 -1.84 -2.33 -10.81
N ALA A 15 -1.55 -3.40 -11.55
CA ALA A 15 -2.18 -4.70 -11.34
C ALA A 15 -1.91 -5.23 -9.93
N MET A 16 -0.66 -5.13 -9.44
CA MET A 16 -0.29 -5.57 -8.09
C MET A 16 -1.00 -4.77 -7.01
N ASP A 17 -1.06 -3.44 -7.15
CA ASP A 17 -1.73 -2.56 -6.17
C ASP A 17 -3.26 -2.74 -6.20
N ILE A 18 -3.87 -2.97 -7.37
CA ILE A 18 -5.29 -3.31 -7.48
C ILE A 18 -5.59 -4.62 -6.76
N VAL A 19 -4.81 -5.67 -7.02
CA VAL A 19 -4.99 -6.96 -6.35
C VAL A 19 -4.77 -6.83 -4.84
N ALA A 20 -3.74 -6.10 -4.40
CA ALA A 20 -3.51 -5.82 -2.99
C ALA A 20 -4.70 -5.10 -2.34
N GLY A 21 -5.25 -4.09 -3.03
CA GLY A 21 -6.43 -3.35 -2.58
C GLY A 21 -7.66 -4.23 -2.43
N ILE A 22 -7.95 -5.07 -3.42
CA ILE A 22 -9.06 -6.02 -3.38
C ILE A 22 -8.87 -7.02 -2.23
N LEU A 23 -7.67 -7.60 -2.08
CA LEU A 23 -7.38 -8.54 -0.99
C LEU A 23 -7.54 -7.91 0.39
N GLY A 24 -7.17 -6.63 0.56
CA GLY A 24 -7.37 -5.89 1.81
C GLY A 24 -8.85 -5.71 2.15
N ILE A 25 -9.67 -5.37 1.16
CA ILE A 25 -11.13 -5.21 1.33
C ILE A 25 -11.79 -6.58 1.60
N GLU A 26 -11.44 -7.61 0.84
CA GLU A 26 -11.93 -8.96 1.05
C GLU A 26 -11.54 -9.52 2.42
N ALA A 27 -10.34 -9.21 2.89
CA ALA A 27 -9.90 -9.58 4.23
C ALA A 27 -10.81 -9.00 5.31
N GLU A 28 -11.28 -7.76 5.14
CA GLU A 28 -12.22 -7.15 6.07
C GLU A 28 -13.60 -7.79 5.98
N LEU A 29 -14.08 -8.10 4.79
CA LEU A 29 -15.35 -8.79 4.61
C LEU A 29 -15.33 -10.16 5.30
N GLU A 30 -14.26 -10.94 5.15
CA GLU A 30 -14.07 -12.22 5.84
C GLU A 30 -13.99 -12.04 7.36
N GLN A 31 -13.32 -10.98 7.82
CA GLN A 31 -13.26 -10.62 9.21
C GLN A 31 -14.64 -10.28 9.78
N ASN A 32 -15.51 -9.63 9.02
CA ASN A 32 -16.85 -9.23 9.45
C ASN A 32 -17.88 -10.38 9.43
N LYS A 33 -17.60 -11.50 8.75
CA LYS A 33 -18.43 -12.70 8.77
C LYS A 33 -18.39 -13.45 10.11
N VAL A 34 -17.34 -13.26 10.90
CA VAL A 34 -17.18 -13.92 12.20
C VAL A 34 -18.08 -13.24 13.23
N LYS A 35 -18.76 -14.04 14.07
CA LYS A 35 -19.66 -13.55 15.12
C LYS A 35 -18.97 -12.58 16.06
N GLN A 36 -19.54 -11.41 16.20
CA GLN A 36 -19.06 -10.33 17.05
C GLN A 36 -20.00 -10.14 18.22
N LEU A 37 -19.45 -10.17 19.45
CA LEU A 37 -20.15 -9.66 20.62
C LEU A 37 -19.74 -8.20 20.81
N ARG A 38 -20.65 -7.26 20.50
CA ARG A 38 -20.42 -5.84 20.71
C ARG A 38 -20.93 -5.41 22.08
N LEU A 39 -20.03 -4.92 22.92
CA LEU A 39 -20.33 -4.21 24.15
C LEU A 39 -19.72 -2.81 24.06
N TRP A 40 -20.52 -1.86 23.54
CA TRP A 40 -20.23 -0.43 23.46
C TRP A 40 -18.89 -0.08 22.80
N ILE A 41 -17.80 0.00 23.57
CA ILE A 41 -16.46 0.39 23.14
C ILE A 41 -15.55 -0.84 23.02
N PHE A 42 -15.93 -1.98 23.63
CA PHE A 42 -15.19 -3.22 23.61
C PHE A 42 -15.83 -4.22 22.67
N GLU A 43 -15.03 -4.76 21.77
CA GLU A 43 -15.45 -5.81 20.87
C GLU A 43 -14.66 -7.08 21.17
N CYS A 44 -15.40 -8.18 21.39
CA CYS A 44 -14.82 -9.50 21.48
C CYS A 44 -15.01 -10.20 20.14
N ARG A 45 -13.91 -10.57 19.49
CA ARG A 45 -13.89 -11.15 18.16
C ARG A 45 -13.12 -12.44 18.12
N GLU A 46 -13.65 -13.42 17.40
CA GLU A 46 -12.89 -14.59 17.01
C GLU A 46 -11.97 -14.29 15.81
N PRO A 47 -10.73 -14.81 15.80
CA PRO A 47 -9.81 -14.61 14.67
C PRO A 47 -10.30 -15.32 13.41
N SER A 48 -10.15 -14.65 12.26
CA SER A 48 -10.50 -15.20 10.96
C SER A 48 -9.25 -15.62 10.20
N HIS A 49 -9.05 -16.91 10.02
CA HIS A 49 -7.93 -17.45 9.22
C HIS A 49 -7.93 -16.96 7.76
N PRO A 50 -9.07 -16.90 7.05
CA PRO A 50 -9.12 -16.31 5.71
C PRO A 50 -8.70 -14.85 5.71
N ALA A 51 -9.19 -14.03 6.65
CA ALA A 51 -8.82 -12.61 6.76
C ALA A 51 -7.31 -12.43 6.99
N PHE A 52 -6.70 -13.27 7.83
CA PHE A 52 -5.24 -13.27 8.04
C PHE A 52 -4.47 -13.52 6.74
N LYS A 53 -4.84 -14.56 5.96
CA LYS A 53 -4.16 -14.90 4.71
C LYS A 53 -4.32 -13.80 3.65
N LEU A 54 -5.51 -13.25 3.51
CA LEU A 54 -5.81 -12.20 2.55
C LEU A 54 -5.08 -10.90 2.89
N GLY A 55 -5.08 -10.50 4.17
CA GLY A 55 -4.38 -9.32 4.63
C GLY A 55 -2.85 -9.44 4.50
N MET A 56 -2.29 -10.63 4.76
CA MET A 56 -0.86 -10.91 4.54
C MET A 56 -0.51 -10.83 3.05
N GLY A 57 -1.36 -11.38 2.18
CA GLY A 57 -1.20 -11.29 0.73
C GLY A 57 -1.24 -9.84 0.24
N ALA A 58 -2.17 -9.03 0.73
CA ALA A 58 -2.27 -7.60 0.42
C ALA A 58 -0.99 -6.84 0.83
N ALA A 59 -0.50 -7.07 2.05
CA ALA A 59 0.72 -6.43 2.55
C ALA A 59 1.96 -6.83 1.72
N ALA A 60 2.10 -8.11 1.36
CA ALA A 60 3.21 -8.59 0.53
C ALA A 60 3.19 -7.97 -0.87
N LEU A 61 2.02 -7.89 -1.51
CA LEU A 61 1.87 -7.28 -2.84
C LEU A 61 2.16 -5.79 -2.82
N LEU A 62 1.70 -5.06 -1.80
CA LEU A 62 1.99 -3.64 -1.62
C LEU A 62 3.50 -3.37 -1.52
N VAL A 63 4.22 -4.15 -0.72
CA VAL A 63 5.67 -4.04 -0.59
C VAL A 63 6.37 -4.37 -1.91
N LEU A 64 5.96 -5.44 -2.60
CA LEU A 64 6.53 -5.82 -3.91
C LEU A 64 6.31 -4.73 -4.95
N ALA A 65 5.10 -4.16 -5.06
CA ALA A 65 4.80 -3.06 -5.98
C ALA A 65 5.69 -1.85 -5.70
N HIS A 66 5.88 -1.50 -4.42
CA HIS A 66 6.76 -0.40 -4.01
C HIS A 66 8.23 -0.66 -4.37
N VAL A 67 8.75 -1.86 -4.10
CA VAL A 67 10.13 -2.24 -4.46
C VAL A 67 10.35 -2.18 -5.97
N ILE A 68 9.43 -2.74 -6.76
CA ILE A 68 9.51 -2.73 -8.22
C ILE A 68 9.48 -1.28 -8.74
N SER A 69 8.60 -0.43 -8.24
CA SER A 69 8.51 0.96 -8.68
C SER A 69 9.78 1.75 -8.38
N ASN A 70 10.41 1.52 -7.23
CA ASN A 70 11.66 2.19 -6.85
C ASN A 70 12.87 1.66 -7.64
N LEU A 71 13.00 0.35 -7.82
CA LEU A 71 14.11 -0.24 -8.56
C LEU A 71 14.09 0.16 -10.04
N LEU A 72 12.91 0.15 -10.66
CA LEU A 72 12.76 0.44 -12.09
C LEU A 72 12.57 1.94 -12.38
N GLY A 73 12.12 2.72 -11.41
CA GLY A 73 12.01 4.18 -11.49
C GLY A 73 13.35 4.92 -11.36
N GLY A 74 14.44 4.20 -11.17
CA GLY A 74 15.80 4.79 -11.17
C GLY A 74 16.13 5.52 -9.86
N CYS A 75 15.95 4.88 -8.72
CA CYS A 75 16.23 5.41 -7.38
C CYS A 75 17.71 5.87 -7.16
N ASN A 76 18.57 5.66 -8.15
CA ASN A 76 19.99 6.06 -8.09
C ASN A 76 20.18 7.58 -7.96
N ASN A 77 19.17 8.39 -8.23
CA ASN A 77 19.21 9.85 -8.18
C ASN A 77 18.48 10.44 -6.96
N CYS A 78 18.05 9.64 -5.99
CA CYS A 78 17.28 10.10 -4.84
C CYS A 78 18.11 10.86 -3.79
N ILE A 79 19.44 10.88 -3.88
CA ILE A 79 20.32 11.61 -2.96
C ILE A 79 20.69 12.94 -3.63
N CYS A 80 19.73 13.86 -3.71
CA CYS A 80 20.01 15.23 -4.10
C CYS A 80 19.98 16.14 -2.88
N SER A 81 20.98 17.02 -2.77
CA SER A 81 20.98 18.12 -1.84
C SER A 81 19.76 19.03 -2.10
N GLN A 82 19.18 19.64 -1.04
CA GLN A 82 18.03 20.55 -1.18
C GLN A 82 18.32 21.71 -2.15
N ASP A 83 19.57 22.17 -2.21
CA ASP A 83 20.00 23.25 -3.10
C ASP A 83 19.95 22.85 -4.58
N GLU A 84 20.23 21.59 -4.90
CA GLU A 84 20.11 21.07 -6.26
C GLU A 84 18.64 20.83 -6.65
N LEU A 85 17.79 20.51 -5.69
CA LEU A 85 16.37 20.26 -5.94
C LEU A 85 15.63 21.54 -6.37
N GLN A 86 15.95 22.70 -5.77
CA GLN A 86 15.35 23.99 -6.14
C GLN A 86 15.72 24.44 -7.56
N LYS A 87 16.88 24.01 -8.07
CA LYS A 87 17.37 24.28 -9.42
C LYS A 87 16.95 23.22 -10.44
N ALA A 88 16.31 22.13 -9.99
CA ALA A 88 15.92 21.02 -10.83
C ALA A 88 14.69 21.39 -11.71
N PRO A 89 14.56 20.79 -12.90
CA PRO A 89 13.38 20.98 -13.72
C PRO A 89 12.08 20.53 -13.02
N PRO A 90 10.92 21.10 -13.36
CA PRO A 90 9.65 20.82 -12.68
C PRO A 90 9.30 19.33 -12.59
N ASN A 91 9.62 18.56 -13.63
CA ASN A 91 9.36 17.11 -13.68
C ASN A 91 10.15 16.35 -12.60
N ARG A 92 11.37 16.76 -12.31
CA ARG A 92 12.19 16.15 -11.27
C ARG A 92 11.67 16.47 -9.87
N GLN A 93 11.20 17.69 -9.64
CA GLN A 93 10.57 18.08 -8.39
C GLN A 93 9.28 17.30 -8.17
N LEU A 94 8.47 17.14 -9.20
CA LEU A 94 7.23 16.36 -9.15
C LEU A 94 7.52 14.87 -8.88
N SER A 95 8.52 14.31 -9.54
CA SER A 95 8.96 12.92 -9.31
C SER A 95 9.33 12.68 -7.85
N LEU A 96 10.11 13.57 -7.25
CA LEU A 96 10.50 13.47 -5.84
C LEU A 96 9.31 13.64 -4.89
N ALA A 97 8.40 14.55 -5.19
CA ALA A 97 7.17 14.71 -4.41
C ALA A 97 6.33 13.42 -4.45
N CYS A 98 6.12 12.84 -5.63
CA CYS A 98 5.42 11.55 -5.78
C CYS A 98 6.14 10.44 -5.01
N LEU A 99 7.46 10.38 -5.06
CA LEU A 99 8.25 9.40 -4.31
C LEU A 99 8.03 9.51 -2.79
N VAL A 100 8.08 10.72 -2.25
CA VAL A 100 7.81 10.95 -0.82
C VAL A 100 6.40 10.51 -0.45
N PHE A 101 5.40 10.85 -1.29
CA PHE A 101 4.02 10.42 -1.06
C PHE A 101 3.88 8.89 -1.09
N THR A 102 4.55 8.19 -2.02
CA THR A 102 4.51 6.72 -2.05
C THR A 102 5.06 6.11 -0.76
N TRP A 103 6.14 6.66 -0.18
CA TRP A 103 6.68 6.21 1.10
C TRP A 103 5.72 6.45 2.26
N VAL A 104 5.09 7.62 2.33
CA VAL A 104 4.09 7.92 3.36
C VAL A 104 2.89 6.99 3.26
N ILE A 105 2.34 6.82 2.05
CA ILE A 105 1.20 5.93 1.81
C ILE A 105 1.55 4.48 2.11
N LEU A 106 2.76 4.04 1.72
CA LEU A 106 3.27 2.71 2.07
C LEU A 106 3.30 2.51 3.59
N ALA A 107 3.90 3.44 4.32
CA ALA A 107 4.03 3.33 5.77
C ALA A 107 2.67 3.24 6.46
N VAL A 108 1.74 4.11 6.09
CA VAL A 108 0.37 4.12 6.67
C VAL A 108 -0.42 2.89 6.22
N GLY A 109 -0.44 2.59 4.93
CA GLY A 109 -1.19 1.45 4.38
C GLY A 109 -0.68 0.11 4.92
N LEU A 110 0.65 -0.06 4.94
CA LEU A 110 1.26 -1.28 5.49
C LEU A 110 0.99 -1.43 6.99
N SER A 111 1.07 -0.34 7.76
CA SER A 111 0.74 -0.35 9.19
C SER A 111 -0.71 -0.78 9.41
N MET A 112 -1.66 -0.24 8.65
CA MET A 112 -3.08 -0.61 8.74
C MET A 112 -3.30 -2.09 8.39
N LEU A 113 -2.70 -2.57 7.30
CA LEU A 113 -2.79 -3.98 6.88
C LEU A 113 -2.17 -4.91 7.93
N VAL A 114 -0.98 -4.58 8.45
CA VAL A 114 -0.29 -5.41 9.46
C VAL A 114 -1.08 -5.47 10.75
N ILE A 115 -1.55 -4.34 11.27
CA ILE A 115 -2.35 -4.29 12.52
C ILE A 115 -3.65 -5.08 12.33
N GLY A 116 -4.37 -4.85 11.23
CA GLY A 116 -5.60 -5.56 10.91
C GLY A 116 -5.38 -7.07 10.73
N THR A 117 -4.30 -7.45 10.07
CA THR A 117 -3.93 -8.86 9.86
C THR A 117 -3.51 -9.53 11.16
N TRP A 118 -2.70 -8.86 11.98
CA TRP A 118 -2.21 -9.40 13.25
C TRP A 118 -3.33 -9.66 14.24
N SER A 119 -4.38 -8.85 14.23
CA SER A 119 -5.57 -9.07 15.06
C SER A 119 -6.30 -10.39 14.73
N ASN A 120 -6.10 -10.92 13.52
CA ASN A 120 -6.66 -12.20 13.06
C ASN A 120 -5.70 -13.39 13.20
N HIS A 121 -4.47 -13.17 13.69
CA HIS A 121 -3.48 -14.24 13.89
C HIS A 121 -3.61 -14.95 15.23
N LYS A 122 -4.12 -14.28 16.26
CA LYS A 122 -4.22 -14.83 17.62
C LYS A 122 -5.26 -15.95 17.66
N SER A 123 -4.88 -17.07 18.23
CA SER A 123 -5.80 -18.18 18.53
C SER A 123 -6.61 -17.86 19.79
N GLY A 124 -7.91 -17.67 19.66
CA GLY A 124 -8.85 -17.39 20.74
C GLY A 124 -9.50 -16.01 20.61
N ALA A 125 -10.69 -15.86 21.22
CA ALA A 125 -11.41 -14.60 21.22
C ALA A 125 -10.58 -13.52 21.92
N SER A 126 -10.26 -12.43 21.21
CA SER A 126 -9.59 -11.26 21.77
C SER A 126 -10.61 -10.16 21.99
N CYS A 127 -10.65 -9.64 23.22
CA CYS A 127 -11.44 -8.45 23.55
C CYS A 127 -10.51 -7.24 23.61
N GLY A 128 -10.84 -6.17 22.87
CA GLY A 128 -10.02 -4.96 22.82
C GLY A 128 -10.72 -3.81 22.13
N PHE A 129 -9.95 -2.75 21.87
CA PHE A 129 -10.45 -1.62 21.09
C PHE A 129 -10.84 -2.05 19.68
N THR A 130 -11.93 -1.49 19.19
CA THR A 130 -12.49 -1.74 17.88
C THR A 130 -11.49 -1.37 16.79
N HIS A 131 -10.90 -2.35 16.12
CA HIS A 131 -10.02 -2.15 14.96
C HIS A 131 -10.82 -2.27 13.66
N HIS A 132 -12.01 -1.60 13.65
CA HIS A 132 -12.87 -1.57 12.47
C HIS A 132 -12.15 -0.87 11.31
N HIS A 133 -12.30 -1.46 10.13
CA HIS A 133 -11.90 -0.88 8.85
C HIS A 133 -10.40 -0.75 8.58
N PHE A 134 -9.50 -1.25 9.44
CA PHE A 134 -8.05 -1.15 9.16
C PHE A 134 -7.64 -1.89 7.88
N LEU A 135 -8.19 -3.08 7.65
CA LEU A 135 -7.91 -3.85 6.43
C LEU A 135 -8.49 -3.17 5.19
N SER A 136 -9.70 -2.62 5.29
CA SER A 136 -10.34 -1.89 4.19
C SER A 136 -9.62 -0.58 3.90
N ILE A 137 -9.27 0.20 4.92
CA ILE A 137 -8.50 1.45 4.75
C ILE A 137 -7.14 1.13 4.13
N GLY A 138 -6.44 0.10 4.64
CA GLY A 138 -5.18 -0.36 4.05
C GLY A 138 -5.33 -0.77 2.60
N GLY A 139 -6.41 -1.48 2.25
CA GLY A 139 -6.75 -1.83 0.88
C GLY A 139 -7.00 -0.62 -0.02
N ILE A 140 -7.76 0.39 0.46
CA ILE A 140 -7.97 1.64 -0.27
C ILE A 140 -6.64 2.37 -0.50
N LEU A 141 -5.76 2.40 0.50
CA LEU A 141 -4.44 3.03 0.37
C LEU A 141 -3.54 2.31 -0.65
N CYS A 142 -3.73 1.01 -0.91
CA CYS A 142 -3.05 0.32 -2.01
C CYS A 142 -3.41 0.91 -3.38
N PHE A 143 -4.69 1.25 -3.63
CA PHE A 143 -5.08 1.91 -4.88
C PHE A 143 -4.45 3.30 -5.02
N VAL A 144 -4.44 4.08 -3.93
CA VAL A 144 -3.81 5.41 -3.92
C VAL A 144 -2.29 5.29 -4.13
N HIS A 145 -1.64 4.29 -3.51
CA HIS A 145 -0.23 3.98 -3.69
C HIS A 145 0.09 3.72 -5.17
N GLY A 146 -0.69 2.88 -5.84
CA GLY A 146 -0.50 2.56 -7.26
C GLY A 146 -0.55 3.80 -8.16
N LEU A 147 -1.48 4.73 -7.90
CA LEU A 147 -1.58 5.99 -8.64
C LEU A 147 -0.30 6.83 -8.49
N PHE A 148 0.22 6.98 -7.28
CA PHE A 148 1.44 7.75 -7.05
C PHE A 148 2.69 7.04 -7.57
N CYS A 149 2.74 5.70 -7.52
CA CYS A 149 3.84 4.92 -8.12
C CYS A 149 3.91 5.10 -9.63
N VAL A 150 2.77 5.10 -10.32
CA VAL A 150 2.71 5.35 -11.76
C VAL A 150 3.12 6.77 -12.09
N ALA A 151 2.59 7.76 -11.34
CA ALA A 151 2.97 9.17 -11.51
C ALA A 151 4.49 9.37 -11.29
N TYR A 152 5.05 8.76 -10.25
CA TYR A 152 6.49 8.76 -10.00
C TYR A 152 7.27 8.16 -11.17
N TYR A 153 6.89 6.97 -11.62
CA TYR A 153 7.57 6.28 -12.71
C TYR A 153 7.56 7.07 -14.01
N ILE A 154 6.39 7.61 -14.40
CA ILE A 154 6.25 8.41 -15.62
C ILE A 154 7.09 9.68 -15.54
N THR A 155 7.03 10.41 -14.42
CA THR A 155 7.78 11.66 -14.27
C THR A 155 9.29 11.43 -14.18
N ALA A 156 9.72 10.35 -13.54
CA ALA A 156 11.12 9.97 -13.43
C ALA A 156 11.73 9.56 -14.79
N THR A 157 10.96 8.87 -15.63
CA THR A 157 11.41 8.39 -16.95
C THR A 157 11.21 9.40 -18.09
N SER A 158 10.46 10.48 -17.85
CA SER A 158 10.24 11.55 -18.85
C SER A 158 11.36 12.60 -18.88
N THR A 159 12.34 12.46 -18.00
CA THR A 159 13.46 13.43 -17.87
C THR A 159 14.68 13.06 -18.72
N ASP A 160 14.62 11.96 -19.45
CA ASP A 160 15.67 11.49 -20.39
C ASP A 160 15.36 11.88 -21.85
#